data_2af2b17de0dbb663bc90a8e61e3ca634
#
_entry.id   2af2b17de0dbb663bc90a8e61e3ca634
#
_cell.length_a   1.000
_cell.length_b   1.000
_cell.length_c   1.000
_cell.angle_alpha   90.00
_cell.angle_beta   90.00
_cell.angle_gamma   90.00
#
_symmetry.space_group_name_H-M   'P 1'
#
loop_
_entity.id
_entity.type
_entity.pdbx_description
1 polymer ?
#
loop_
_entity_poly.entity_id
_entity_poly.type
_entity_poly.pdbx_seq_one_letter_code
_entity_poly.pdbx_strand_id
1 'polypeptide(L)'
;NTGIERINNVLNKDLADKKEIIIDIINTMSYSKVKQYGYPNLGNFQIAYHIVREADLLEAYDFDRSMIYHMHKTNGNFEESYLNALELFENRVWKHFDDNLFVTDYSKSRAKKLHNVSKRQVENWKQIVNIM
;
A
#
# COMPACT_ATOMS: atom_id res chain seq x y z
N ASN A 1 2.09 2.53 -19.81
CA ASN A 1 2.23 2.32 -18.37
C ASN A 1 3.21 3.35 -17.78
N THR A 2 2.67 4.37 -17.08
CA THR A 2 3.44 5.50 -16.55
C THR A 2 4.56 5.10 -15.56
N GLY A 3 4.38 4.00 -14.82
CA GLY A 3 5.40 3.49 -13.91
C GLY A 3 6.65 3.00 -14.65
N ILE A 4 6.46 2.21 -15.70
CA ILE A 4 7.57 1.69 -16.52
C ILE A 4 8.28 2.82 -17.27
N GLU A 5 7.54 3.78 -17.82
CA GLU A 5 8.09 4.96 -18.48
C GLU A 5 8.97 5.78 -17.54
N ARG A 6 8.53 5.99 -16.30
CA ARG A 6 9.31 6.68 -15.27
C ARG A 6 10.60 5.94 -14.94
N ILE A 7 10.56 4.61 -14.82
CA ILE A 7 11.75 3.80 -14.58
C ILE A 7 12.76 3.96 -15.71
N ASN A 8 12.29 3.90 -16.97
CA ASN A 8 13.15 4.08 -18.13
C ASN A 8 13.86 5.45 -18.14
N ASN A 9 13.21 6.48 -17.59
CA ASN A 9 13.75 7.83 -17.56
C ASN A 9 14.70 8.11 -16.39
N VAL A 10 14.57 7.40 -15.26
CA VAL A 10 15.36 7.65 -14.04
C VAL A 10 16.46 6.63 -13.78
N LEU A 11 16.43 5.46 -14.41
CA LEU A 11 17.50 4.46 -14.25
C LEU A 11 18.80 4.99 -14.85
N ASN A 12 19.82 5.15 -14.00
CA ASN A 12 21.15 5.45 -14.44
C ASN A 12 21.87 4.21 -15.00
N LYS A 13 23.07 4.41 -15.58
CA LYS A 13 23.84 3.33 -16.19
C LYS A 13 24.19 2.20 -15.21
N ASP A 14 24.36 2.51 -13.91
CA ASP A 14 24.75 1.55 -12.89
C ASP A 14 23.64 0.55 -12.56
N LEU A 15 22.39 0.90 -12.84
CA LEU A 15 21.22 0.07 -12.60
C LEU A 15 20.58 -0.49 -13.88
N ALA A 16 21.12 -0.16 -15.04
CA ALA A 16 20.54 -0.56 -16.33
C ALA A 16 20.50 -2.09 -16.51
N ASP A 17 21.47 -2.82 -15.97
CA ASP A 17 21.53 -4.28 -15.98
C ASP A 17 20.45 -4.94 -15.10
N LYS A 18 19.88 -4.19 -14.15
CA LYS A 18 18.81 -4.66 -13.25
C LYS A 18 17.42 -4.22 -13.66
N LYS A 19 17.30 -3.55 -14.80
CA LYS A 19 16.03 -2.97 -15.28
C LYS A 19 14.92 -4.02 -15.38
N GLU A 20 15.21 -5.19 -15.95
CA GLU A 20 14.21 -6.25 -16.14
C GLU A 20 13.67 -6.76 -14.80
N ILE A 21 14.54 -7.00 -13.83
CA ILE A 21 14.09 -7.47 -12.50
C ILE A 21 13.29 -6.39 -11.76
N ILE A 22 13.64 -5.13 -11.90
CA ILE A 22 12.88 -4.02 -11.31
C ILE A 22 11.46 -3.96 -11.91
N ILE A 23 11.35 -4.11 -13.24
CA ILE A 23 10.07 -4.15 -13.94
C ILE A 23 9.23 -5.35 -13.48
N ASP A 24 9.84 -6.53 -13.35
CA ASP A 24 9.15 -7.73 -12.88
C ASP A 24 8.61 -7.55 -11.46
N ILE A 25 9.39 -6.94 -10.57
CA ILE A 25 8.94 -6.64 -9.20
C ILE A 25 7.72 -5.72 -9.24
N ILE A 26 7.79 -4.62 -9.97
CA ILE A 26 6.70 -3.62 -10.03
C ILE A 26 5.43 -4.22 -10.64
N ASN A 27 5.56 -5.06 -11.67
CA ASN A 27 4.41 -5.67 -12.33
C ASN A 27 3.71 -6.75 -11.50
N THR A 28 4.37 -7.30 -10.47
CA THR A 28 3.85 -8.44 -9.70
C THR A 28 3.60 -8.14 -8.23
N MET A 29 3.96 -6.94 -7.74
CA MET A 29 3.92 -6.63 -6.31
C MET A 29 2.58 -6.13 -5.77
N SER A 30 1.64 -5.73 -6.64
CA SER A 30 0.38 -5.17 -6.18
C SER A 30 -0.47 -6.19 -5.41
N TYR A 31 -1.28 -5.70 -4.49
CA TYR A 31 -2.20 -6.54 -3.70
C TYR A 31 -3.06 -7.46 -4.58
N SER A 32 -3.66 -6.90 -5.62
CA SER A 32 -4.50 -7.67 -6.53
C SER A 32 -3.73 -8.77 -7.28
N LYS A 33 -2.49 -8.49 -7.69
CA LYS A 33 -1.65 -9.48 -8.36
C LYS A 33 -1.26 -10.61 -7.41
N VAL A 34 -0.90 -10.29 -6.17
CA VAL A 34 -0.55 -11.28 -5.14
C VAL A 34 -1.76 -12.15 -4.81
N LYS A 35 -2.94 -11.56 -4.67
CA LYS A 35 -4.18 -12.32 -4.40
C LYS A 35 -4.53 -13.27 -5.56
N GLN A 36 -4.31 -12.85 -6.79
CA GLN A 36 -4.68 -13.62 -7.98
C GLN A 36 -3.65 -14.70 -8.35
N TYR A 37 -2.35 -14.38 -8.26
CA TYR A 37 -1.28 -15.23 -8.79
C TYR A 37 -0.30 -15.74 -7.75
N GLY A 38 -0.40 -15.28 -6.49
CA GLY A 38 0.60 -15.55 -5.47
C GLY A 38 1.88 -14.76 -5.68
N TYR A 39 2.93 -15.17 -4.98
CA TYR A 39 4.24 -14.54 -5.12
C TYR A 39 4.99 -15.09 -6.33
N PRO A 40 5.65 -14.24 -7.13
CA PRO A 40 6.54 -14.70 -8.19
C PRO A 40 7.78 -15.38 -7.61
N ASN A 41 8.41 -16.25 -8.38
CA ASN A 41 9.71 -16.81 -8.02
C ASN A 41 10.81 -15.99 -8.71
N LEU A 42 11.51 -15.16 -7.95
CA LEU A 42 12.55 -14.25 -8.46
C LEU A 42 13.96 -14.65 -8.01
N GLY A 43 14.13 -15.89 -7.52
CA GLY A 43 15.44 -16.41 -7.14
C GLY A 43 16.17 -15.54 -6.12
N ASN A 44 17.37 -15.06 -6.46
CA ASN A 44 18.19 -14.22 -5.58
C ASN A 44 17.57 -12.85 -5.28
N PHE A 45 16.57 -12.42 -6.04
CA PHE A 45 15.86 -11.14 -5.84
C PHE A 45 14.56 -11.30 -5.06
N GLN A 46 14.26 -12.48 -4.55
CA GLN A 46 13.01 -12.72 -3.80
C GLN A 46 12.88 -11.82 -2.56
N ILE A 47 13.97 -11.64 -1.80
CA ILE A 47 13.95 -10.78 -0.63
C ILE A 47 13.75 -9.29 -1.03
N ALA A 48 14.40 -8.87 -2.10
CA ALA A 48 14.21 -7.52 -2.64
C ALA A 48 12.75 -7.27 -3.05
N TYR A 49 12.12 -8.25 -3.69
CA TYR A 49 10.69 -8.22 -4.03
C TYR A 49 9.82 -8.00 -2.78
N HIS A 50 10.04 -8.78 -1.73
CA HIS A 50 9.26 -8.65 -0.50
C HIS A 50 9.49 -7.31 0.18
N ILE A 51 10.72 -6.80 0.23
CA ILE A 51 11.03 -5.50 0.83
C ILE A 51 10.29 -4.38 0.10
N VAL A 52 10.35 -4.34 -1.22
CA VAL A 52 9.67 -3.30 -2.02
C VAL A 52 8.15 -3.39 -1.87
N ARG A 53 7.60 -4.59 -1.99
CA ARG A 53 6.16 -4.84 -1.85
C ARG A 53 5.65 -4.45 -0.45
N GLU A 54 6.37 -4.85 0.57
CA GLU A 54 5.97 -4.58 1.95
C GLU A 54 6.10 -3.11 2.31
N ALA A 55 7.10 -2.40 1.78
CA ALA A 55 7.20 -0.95 1.95
C ALA A 55 5.96 -0.23 1.39
N ASP A 56 5.50 -0.64 0.21
CA ASP A 56 4.28 -0.12 -0.41
C ASP A 56 3.04 -0.40 0.45
N LEU A 57 2.90 -1.63 0.95
CA LEU A 57 1.79 -2.00 1.83
C LEU A 57 1.81 -1.24 3.17
N LEU A 58 2.98 -1.02 3.76
CA LEU A 58 3.11 -0.29 5.02
C LEU A 58 2.72 1.19 4.86
N GLU A 59 3.04 1.79 3.73
CA GLU A 59 2.69 3.18 3.44
C GLU A 59 1.17 3.38 3.35
N ALA A 60 0.42 2.36 2.96
CA ALA A 60 -1.02 2.43 2.81
C ALA A 60 -1.79 2.63 4.13
N TYR A 61 -1.16 2.43 5.29
CA TYR A 61 -1.83 2.46 6.60
C TYR A 61 -2.18 3.85 7.13
N ASP A 62 -1.86 4.93 6.44
CA ASP A 62 -2.18 6.29 6.88
C ASP A 62 -3.62 6.65 6.50
N PHE A 63 -4.55 6.50 7.45
CA PHE A 63 -5.96 6.82 7.24
C PHE A 63 -6.18 8.34 7.07
N ASP A 64 -5.41 9.18 7.75
CA ASP A 64 -5.50 10.64 7.60
C ASP A 64 -5.22 11.05 6.15
N ARG A 65 -4.19 10.46 5.54
CA ARG A 65 -3.87 10.70 4.13
C ARG A 65 -5.00 10.23 3.21
N SER A 66 -5.59 9.07 3.51
CA SER A 66 -6.73 8.55 2.75
C SER A 66 -7.94 9.49 2.85
N MET A 67 -8.21 10.05 4.04
CA MET A 67 -9.27 11.04 4.21
C MET A 67 -9.03 12.28 3.34
N ILE A 68 -7.83 12.84 3.36
CA ILE A 68 -7.48 14.01 2.55
C ILE A 68 -7.69 13.72 1.05
N TYR A 69 -7.25 12.55 0.60
CA TYR A 69 -7.45 12.12 -0.79
C TYR A 69 -8.94 12.06 -1.15
N HIS A 70 -9.77 11.44 -0.32
CA HIS A 70 -11.20 11.31 -0.59
C HIS A 70 -11.94 12.64 -0.46
N MET A 71 -11.53 13.52 0.46
CA MET A 71 -12.06 14.88 0.56
C MET A 71 -11.83 15.68 -0.73
N HIS A 72 -10.67 15.51 -1.34
CA HIS A 72 -10.40 16.11 -2.64
C HIS A 72 -11.34 15.55 -3.73
N LYS A 73 -11.58 14.25 -3.72
CA LYS A 73 -12.46 13.58 -4.71
C LYS A 73 -13.94 13.94 -4.55
N THR A 74 -14.38 14.20 -3.34
CA THR A 74 -15.80 14.49 -3.02
C THR A 74 -16.09 15.98 -2.88
N ASN A 75 -15.16 16.85 -3.28
CA ASN A 75 -15.28 18.31 -3.12
C ASN A 75 -15.57 18.74 -1.66
N GLY A 76 -14.93 18.08 -0.70
CA GLY A 76 -15.02 18.42 0.72
C GLY A 76 -16.21 17.80 1.46
N ASN A 77 -16.88 16.80 0.90
CA ASN A 77 -17.91 16.06 1.62
C ASN A 77 -17.28 15.10 2.63
N PHE A 78 -17.32 15.47 3.91
CA PHE A 78 -16.65 14.71 4.98
C PHE A 78 -17.24 13.32 5.20
N GLU A 79 -18.56 13.19 5.21
CA GLU A 79 -19.25 11.92 5.45
C GLU A 79 -18.95 10.93 4.32
N GLU A 80 -19.12 11.34 3.07
CA GLU A 80 -18.81 10.52 1.89
C GLU A 80 -17.32 10.14 1.85
N SER A 81 -16.42 11.08 2.17
CA SER A 81 -14.98 10.83 2.24
C SER A 81 -14.63 9.78 3.30
N TYR A 82 -15.25 9.89 4.47
CA TYR A 82 -15.05 8.93 5.55
C TYR A 82 -15.51 7.53 5.16
N LEU A 83 -16.70 7.41 4.59
CA LEU A 83 -17.22 6.11 4.16
C LEU A 83 -16.36 5.47 3.07
N ASN A 84 -15.91 6.25 2.10
CA ASN A 84 -15.03 5.76 1.03
C ASN A 84 -13.65 5.33 1.58
N ALA A 85 -13.07 6.12 2.48
CA ALA A 85 -11.80 5.77 3.11
C ALA A 85 -11.92 4.52 3.99
N LEU A 86 -13.00 4.41 4.76
CA LEU A 86 -13.27 3.25 5.60
C LEU A 86 -13.43 1.98 4.76
N GLU A 87 -14.20 2.04 3.69
CA GLU A 87 -14.38 0.92 2.76
C GLU A 87 -13.04 0.45 2.18
N LEU A 88 -12.17 1.39 1.79
CA LEU A 88 -10.82 1.05 1.30
C LEU A 88 -10.01 0.30 2.36
N PHE A 89 -10.06 0.77 3.62
CA PHE A 89 -9.32 0.13 4.71
C PHE A 89 -9.88 -1.24 5.07
N GLU A 90 -11.19 -1.40 5.17
CA GLU A 90 -11.83 -2.68 5.49
C GLU A 90 -11.63 -3.73 4.40
N ASN A 91 -11.73 -3.34 3.13
CA ASN A 91 -11.69 -4.26 2.01
C ASN A 91 -10.28 -4.53 1.48
N ARG A 92 -9.31 -3.67 1.80
CA ARG A 92 -7.96 -3.77 1.25
C ARG A 92 -6.85 -3.60 2.28
N VAL A 93 -6.73 -2.42 2.92
CA VAL A 93 -5.56 -2.09 3.74
C VAL A 93 -5.43 -3.02 4.95
N TRP A 94 -6.49 -3.20 5.71
CA TRP A 94 -6.45 -4.10 6.87
C TRP A 94 -6.32 -5.58 6.46
N LYS A 95 -6.76 -5.93 5.26
CA LYS A 95 -6.57 -7.27 4.71
C LYS A 95 -5.11 -7.64 4.48
N HIS A 96 -4.23 -6.67 4.30
CA HIS A 96 -2.79 -6.95 4.19
C HIS A 96 -2.26 -7.68 5.42
N PHE A 97 -2.71 -7.29 6.60
CA PHE A 97 -2.36 -7.94 7.85
C PHE A 97 -3.12 -9.26 8.06
N ASP A 98 -4.43 -9.23 7.88
CA ASP A 98 -5.31 -10.40 8.08
C ASP A 98 -4.95 -11.55 7.14
N ASP A 99 -4.54 -11.26 5.90
CA ASP A 99 -4.14 -12.25 4.89
C ASP A 99 -2.65 -12.67 5.02
N ASN A 100 -1.94 -12.24 6.07
CA ASN A 100 -0.53 -12.56 6.31
C ASN A 100 0.40 -12.17 5.14
N LEU A 101 0.20 -11.01 4.56
CA LEU A 101 0.99 -10.56 3.40
C LEU A 101 2.36 -9.97 3.77
N PHE A 102 2.66 -9.80 5.06
CA PHE A 102 3.96 -9.37 5.54
C PHE A 102 4.82 -10.58 5.87
N VAL A 103 5.94 -10.71 5.16
CA VAL A 103 6.85 -11.87 5.26
C VAL A 103 8.08 -11.55 6.12
N THR A 104 8.64 -10.33 5.99
CA THR A 104 9.81 -9.93 6.78
C THR A 104 9.43 -9.62 8.22
N ASP A 105 10.33 -9.90 9.17
CA ASP A 105 10.09 -9.65 10.60
C ASP A 105 9.89 -8.17 10.90
N TYR A 106 10.65 -7.31 10.22
CA TYR A 106 10.48 -5.86 10.32
C TYR A 106 9.05 -5.43 9.96
N SER A 107 8.58 -5.87 8.80
CA SER A 107 7.26 -5.48 8.29
C SER A 107 6.12 -6.05 9.12
N LYS A 108 6.25 -7.28 9.63
CA LYS A 108 5.25 -7.87 10.55
C LYS A 108 5.09 -7.03 11.81
N SER A 109 6.20 -6.66 12.43
CA SER A 109 6.20 -5.82 13.64
C SER A 109 5.66 -4.42 13.36
N ARG A 110 6.10 -3.81 12.27
CA ARG A 110 5.68 -2.46 11.88
C ARG A 110 4.20 -2.41 11.50
N ALA A 111 3.74 -3.38 10.73
CA ALA A 111 2.34 -3.49 10.31
C ALA A 111 1.40 -3.59 11.50
N LYS A 112 1.75 -4.36 12.53
CA LYS A 112 0.93 -4.47 13.75
C LYS A 112 0.73 -3.10 14.42
N LYS A 113 1.80 -2.31 14.53
CA LYS A 113 1.72 -0.96 15.10
C LYS A 113 0.87 -0.02 14.24
N LEU A 114 1.10 -0.02 12.93
CA LEU A 114 0.38 0.84 11.99
C LEU A 114 -1.10 0.44 11.88
N HIS A 115 -1.40 -0.85 11.94
CA HIS A 115 -2.78 -1.34 11.97
C HIS A 115 -3.55 -0.75 13.15
N ASN A 116 -2.96 -0.77 14.35
CA ASN A 116 -3.57 -0.19 15.54
C ASN A 116 -3.68 1.34 15.46
N VAL A 117 -2.67 2.02 14.92
CA VAL A 117 -2.70 3.48 14.70
C VAL A 117 -3.84 3.85 13.74
N SER A 118 -3.97 3.12 12.63
CA SER A 118 -5.04 3.37 11.64
C SER A 118 -6.43 3.20 12.25
N LYS A 119 -6.63 2.21 13.12
CA LYS A 119 -7.88 2.02 13.84
C LYS A 119 -8.24 3.24 14.71
N ARG A 120 -7.25 3.83 15.39
CA ARG A 120 -7.45 5.06 16.16
C ARG A 120 -7.74 6.27 15.28
N GLN A 121 -7.07 6.39 14.14
CA GLN A 121 -7.37 7.45 13.17
C GLN A 121 -8.82 7.35 12.67
N VAL A 122 -9.29 6.15 12.37
CA VAL A 122 -10.68 5.90 11.96
C VAL A 122 -11.66 6.38 13.05
N GLU A 123 -11.42 6.05 14.31
CA GLU A 123 -12.28 6.49 15.42
C GLU A 123 -12.24 8.01 15.60
N ASN A 124 -11.08 8.63 15.46
CA ASN A 124 -10.96 10.08 15.53
C ASN A 124 -11.80 10.77 14.43
N TRP A 125 -11.70 10.32 13.21
CA TRP A 125 -12.49 10.87 12.11
C TRP A 125 -13.98 10.59 12.25
N LYS A 126 -14.35 9.42 12.75
CA LYS A 126 -15.74 9.08 13.04
C LYS A 126 -16.37 10.10 13.98
N GLN A 127 -15.67 10.49 15.03
CA GLN A 127 -16.16 11.53 15.97
C GLN A 127 -16.29 12.89 15.29
N ILE A 128 -15.33 13.29 14.47
CA ILE A 128 -15.36 14.55 13.72
C ILE A 128 -16.56 14.58 12.77
N VAL A 129 -16.78 13.51 12.02
CA VAL A 129 -17.88 13.41 11.05
C VAL A 129 -19.23 13.42 11.75
N ASN A 130 -19.36 12.76 12.89
CA ASN A 130 -20.63 12.72 13.65
C ASN A 130 -20.99 14.07 14.30
N ILE A 131 -20.01 14.92 14.59
CA ILE A 131 -20.22 16.26 15.15
C ILE A 131 -20.71 17.23 14.06
N MET A 132 -20.35 16.99 12.84
CA MET A 132 -20.74 17.81 11.68
C MET A 132 -22.13 17.44 11.17
#